data_d3599cdfc73def650b5c3a99b111e82f
#
_entry.id   d3599cdfc73def650b5c3a99b111e82f
#
_cell.length_a   1.000
_cell.length_b   1.000
_cell.length_c   1.000
_cell.angle_alpha   90.00
_cell.angle_beta   90.00
_cell.angle_gamma   90.00
#
_symmetry.space_group_name_H-M   'P 1'
#
loop_
_entity.id
_entity.type
_entity.pdbx_description
1 polymer ?
#
loop_
_entity_poly.entity_id
_entity_poly.type
_entity_poly.pdbx_seq_one_letter_code
_entity_poly.pdbx_strand_id
1 'polypeptide(L)'
;MKRVTARIVIALAAVFSLVSGCQCSRINPEKPRQYDKVLILYSAGYNSLRNYLYEDIQDLKNGYAPGIRDDEAFLVVSHLAVSRGDYSTTTSPQLIRVYSDKKKGVILDTLKSYNGNLSEKSTMNTILSDIKKQFPTSHYGMVFSSHATGWMPVGYYNNPEYYEPSQSAGRKGSSAHALPDGAYPYMEPELLPGEPLTKSLTMTNSVSTAIEMELVDFKDAIPMHLDYLLMDACLCGGIEVAYELKDVCDQIGFSQAEILADGFDYKNLAGHLLGTKGTDTRAVVDDYYQQYAAKTDRNDRSATISLVDCTKLDGLASLCKTLFSKYGASIDGLNPSSVQRYYRNKNHWFYDLEDILVKAGASDAEQRSLTGALNSCILYKAATESFLYSYGGFNIETFCGLSMYLPCNGSAFLDSHYKELAWNKATGLVD
;
A
#
# COMPACT_ATOMS: atom_id res chain seq x y z
N MET A 1 33.82 -80.32 9.14
CA MET A 1 32.73 -79.42 9.58
C MET A 1 33.10 -78.29 10.51
N LYS A 2 34.34 -78.22 11.07
CA LYS A 2 34.71 -77.12 12.06
C LYS A 2 35.37 -75.89 11.41
N ARG A 3 35.67 -75.83 10.12
CA ARG A 3 36.33 -74.65 9.46
C ARG A 3 35.41 -73.75 8.66
N VAL A 4 34.17 -74.17 8.42
CA VAL A 4 33.19 -73.37 7.65
C VAL A 4 32.40 -72.44 8.54
N THR A 5 32.18 -72.87 9.78
CA THR A 5 31.45 -72.04 10.80
C THR A 5 32.26 -70.81 11.30
N ALA A 6 33.60 -70.90 11.30
CA ALA A 6 34.40 -69.72 11.75
C ALA A 6 34.46 -68.58 10.71
N ARG A 7 34.35 -68.91 9.39
CA ARG A 7 34.35 -67.86 8.36
C ARG A 7 33.00 -67.15 8.22
N ILE A 8 31.87 -67.76 8.57
CA ILE A 8 30.56 -67.16 8.52
C ILE A 8 30.38 -66.23 9.71
N VAL A 9 30.92 -66.55 10.87
CA VAL A 9 30.82 -65.66 12.06
C VAL A 9 31.65 -64.37 11.91
N ILE A 10 32.84 -64.44 11.24
CA ILE A 10 33.68 -63.27 10.97
C ILE A 10 33.06 -62.38 9.91
N ALA A 11 32.34 -62.95 8.88
CA ALA A 11 31.66 -62.18 7.87
C ALA A 11 30.43 -61.43 8.43
N LEU A 12 29.68 -62.05 9.37
CA LEU A 12 28.55 -61.40 10.03
C LEU A 12 29.01 -60.32 11.05
N ALA A 13 30.14 -60.47 11.72
CA ALA A 13 30.69 -59.42 12.59
C ALA A 13 31.23 -58.24 11.79
N ALA A 14 31.77 -58.43 10.59
CA ALA A 14 32.21 -57.34 9.70
C ALA A 14 31.07 -56.57 9.05
N VAL A 15 29.91 -57.19 8.81
CA VAL A 15 28.71 -56.52 8.28
C VAL A 15 28.02 -55.69 9.39
N PHE A 16 28.04 -56.16 10.64
CA PHE A 16 27.46 -55.39 11.76
C PHE A 16 28.32 -54.19 12.18
N SER A 17 29.61 -54.18 11.93
CA SER A 17 30.50 -53.06 12.23
C SER A 17 30.42 -51.92 11.20
N LEU A 18 29.89 -52.22 9.98
CA LEU A 18 29.71 -51.20 8.94
C LEU A 18 28.37 -50.45 9.02
N VAL A 19 27.41 -50.92 9.79
CA VAL A 19 26.10 -50.27 9.99
C VAL A 19 26.10 -49.33 11.22
N SER A 20 27.10 -49.44 12.11
CA SER A 20 27.19 -48.57 13.30
C SER A 20 27.91 -47.23 13.06
N GLY A 21 28.30 -46.93 11.83
CA GLY A 21 29.03 -45.71 11.44
C GLY A 21 28.19 -44.63 10.75
N CYS A 22 26.90 -44.80 10.59
CA CYS A 22 26.01 -43.68 10.26
C CYS A 22 25.78 -42.86 11.53
N GLN A 23 26.77 -42.05 11.91
CA GLN A 23 26.47 -40.82 12.63
C GLN A 23 25.53 -40.03 11.72
N CYS A 24 24.23 -40.03 12.04
CA CYS A 24 23.37 -38.94 11.67
C CYS A 24 24.04 -37.71 12.25
N SER A 25 24.83 -37.03 11.41
CA SER A 25 25.13 -35.62 11.68
C SER A 25 23.76 -34.99 11.90
N ARG A 26 23.45 -34.64 13.14
CA ARG A 26 22.34 -33.73 13.41
C ARG A 26 22.63 -32.52 12.54
N ILE A 27 21.90 -32.43 11.43
CA ILE A 27 21.82 -31.20 10.66
C ILE A 27 21.23 -30.24 11.67
N ASN A 28 22.10 -29.50 12.34
CA ASN A 28 21.68 -28.35 13.11
C ASN A 28 20.99 -27.48 12.07
N PRO A 29 19.69 -27.18 12.16
CA PRO A 29 19.08 -26.30 11.20
C PRO A 29 19.90 -25.02 11.24
N GLU A 30 20.61 -24.74 10.13
CA GLU A 30 21.37 -23.50 10.02
C GLU A 30 20.42 -22.37 10.38
N LYS A 31 20.84 -21.51 11.32
CA LYS A 31 20.06 -20.33 11.62
C LYS A 31 19.81 -19.59 10.31
N PRO A 32 18.59 -19.11 10.07
CA PRO A 32 18.32 -18.30 8.89
C PRO A 32 19.37 -17.22 8.77
N ARG A 33 19.87 -17.01 7.56
CA ARG A 33 20.82 -15.94 7.29
C ARG A 33 20.20 -14.61 7.75
N GLN A 34 20.92 -13.85 8.56
CA GLN A 34 20.53 -12.49 8.93
C GLN A 34 20.80 -11.55 7.75
N TYR A 35 19.84 -10.70 7.44
CA TYR A 35 19.98 -9.66 6.43
C TYR A 35 20.17 -8.29 7.09
N ASP A 36 20.86 -7.38 6.41
CA ASP A 36 20.98 -5.98 6.82
C ASP A 36 19.66 -5.24 6.50
N LYS A 37 19.18 -5.39 5.27
CA LYS A 37 17.93 -4.79 4.80
C LYS A 37 17.10 -5.76 3.98
N VAL A 38 15.78 -5.63 4.07
CA VAL A 38 14.82 -6.35 3.23
C VAL A 38 13.82 -5.37 2.64
N LEU A 39 13.85 -5.21 1.31
CA LEU A 39 12.84 -4.48 0.55
C LEU A 39 11.76 -5.45 0.08
N ILE A 40 10.51 -5.11 0.31
CA ILE A 40 9.33 -5.87 -0.12
C ILE A 40 8.53 -5.00 -1.09
N LEU A 41 8.36 -5.44 -2.33
CA LEU A 41 7.33 -4.92 -3.22
C LEU A 41 6.10 -5.83 -3.10
N TYR A 42 5.02 -5.31 -2.51
CA TYR A 42 3.75 -6.00 -2.39
C TYR A 42 2.81 -5.54 -3.51
N SER A 43 2.75 -6.32 -4.61
CA SER A 43 2.07 -6.00 -5.87
C SER A 43 0.78 -6.80 -6.00
N ALA A 44 -0.34 -6.21 -5.53
CA ALA A 44 -1.65 -6.85 -5.51
C ALA A 44 -2.46 -6.49 -6.78
N GLY A 45 -2.13 -7.14 -7.90
CA GLY A 45 -2.64 -6.85 -9.25
C GLY A 45 -3.66 -7.85 -9.77
N TYR A 46 -4.39 -8.55 -8.90
CA TYR A 46 -5.53 -9.37 -9.32
C TYR A 46 -6.77 -8.50 -9.58
N ASN A 47 -6.60 -7.48 -10.43
CA ASN A 47 -7.58 -6.45 -10.77
C ASN A 47 -7.25 -5.80 -12.13
N SER A 48 -7.84 -4.64 -12.45
CA SER A 48 -7.65 -3.92 -13.72
C SER A 48 -6.21 -3.40 -13.93
N LEU A 49 -5.40 -3.30 -12.87
CA LEU A 49 -4.00 -2.84 -12.94
C LEU A 49 -3.02 -3.92 -13.38
N ARG A 50 -3.44 -5.15 -13.60
CA ARG A 50 -2.54 -6.31 -13.85
C ARG A 50 -1.44 -6.06 -14.88
N ASN A 51 -1.74 -5.35 -15.97
CA ASN A 51 -0.77 -5.10 -17.03
C ASN A 51 0.28 -4.08 -16.57
N TYR A 52 -0.14 -3.03 -15.86
CA TYR A 52 0.75 -2.02 -15.29
C TYR A 52 1.65 -2.64 -14.22
N LEU A 53 1.07 -3.37 -13.27
CA LEU A 53 1.86 -4.04 -12.22
C LEU A 53 2.77 -5.15 -12.79
N TYR A 54 2.42 -5.73 -13.91
CA TYR A 54 3.32 -6.64 -14.63
C TYR A 54 4.52 -5.87 -15.21
N GLU A 55 4.29 -4.75 -15.88
CA GLU A 55 5.37 -3.91 -16.43
C GLU A 55 6.24 -3.34 -15.30
N ASP A 56 5.64 -2.87 -14.19
CA ASP A 56 6.39 -2.46 -12.99
C ASP A 56 7.40 -3.53 -12.54
N ILE A 57 6.97 -4.81 -12.50
CA ILE A 57 7.85 -5.93 -12.16
C ILE A 57 8.90 -6.17 -13.25
N GLN A 58 8.59 -5.95 -14.55
CA GLN A 58 9.59 -6.06 -15.62
C GLN A 58 10.65 -4.94 -15.54
N ASP A 59 10.24 -3.73 -15.14
CA ASP A 59 11.14 -2.60 -14.99
C ASP A 59 12.21 -2.81 -13.91
N LEU A 60 11.91 -3.63 -12.89
CA LEU A 60 12.92 -4.05 -11.91
C LEU A 60 14.14 -4.73 -12.56
N LYS A 61 13.98 -5.35 -13.73
CA LYS A 61 15.09 -6.00 -14.46
C LYS A 61 16.10 -5.00 -15.02
N ASN A 62 15.68 -3.75 -15.17
CA ASN A 62 16.49 -2.66 -15.71
C ASN A 62 17.11 -1.79 -14.61
N GLY A 63 16.78 -2.09 -13.33
CA GLY A 63 17.22 -1.35 -12.15
C GLY A 63 18.32 -2.07 -11.35
N TYR A 64 18.54 -1.55 -10.15
CA TYR A 64 19.43 -2.18 -9.17
C TYR A 64 18.77 -3.43 -8.57
N ALA A 65 19.57 -4.47 -8.39
CA ALA A 65 19.22 -5.61 -7.55
C ALA A 65 20.45 -6.11 -6.79
N PRO A 66 20.32 -6.46 -5.49
CA PRO A 66 21.42 -7.00 -4.72
C PRO A 66 21.86 -8.36 -5.29
N GLY A 67 23.11 -8.73 -5.07
CA GLY A 67 23.57 -10.10 -5.40
C GLY A 67 22.92 -11.14 -4.49
N ILE A 68 22.81 -12.38 -4.98
CA ILE A 68 22.17 -13.48 -4.19
C ILE A 68 22.84 -13.72 -2.83
N ARG A 69 24.10 -13.32 -2.67
CA ARG A 69 24.89 -13.51 -1.45
C ARG A 69 25.08 -12.21 -0.64
N ASP A 70 24.54 -11.10 -1.11
CA ASP A 70 24.64 -9.82 -0.40
C ASP A 70 23.74 -9.82 0.84
N ASP A 71 24.07 -9.00 1.83
CA ASP A 71 23.31 -8.90 3.09
C ASP A 71 21.99 -8.12 2.92
N GLU A 72 21.61 -7.81 1.71
CA GLU A 72 20.34 -7.22 1.32
C GLU A 72 19.47 -8.23 0.57
N ALA A 73 18.15 -8.11 0.72
CA ALA A 73 17.20 -8.90 -0.07
C ALA A 73 16.13 -8.00 -0.69
N PHE A 74 15.87 -8.24 -1.96
CA PHE A 74 14.72 -7.66 -2.66
C PHE A 74 13.70 -8.75 -2.95
N LEU A 75 12.50 -8.60 -2.43
CA LEU A 75 11.40 -9.55 -2.52
C LEU A 75 10.20 -8.91 -3.20
N VAL A 76 9.56 -9.63 -4.09
CA VAL A 76 8.30 -9.23 -4.71
C VAL A 76 7.24 -10.26 -4.31
N VAL A 77 6.16 -9.76 -3.71
CA VAL A 77 4.92 -10.52 -3.52
C VAL A 77 3.99 -10.10 -4.63
N SER A 78 3.69 -11.02 -5.56
CA SER A 78 2.90 -10.70 -6.75
C SER A 78 1.70 -11.61 -6.89
N HIS A 79 0.55 -11.00 -7.20
CA HIS A 79 -0.66 -11.71 -7.59
C HIS A 79 -1.32 -10.96 -8.75
N LEU A 80 -1.19 -11.49 -9.96
CA LEU A 80 -1.69 -10.87 -11.17
C LEU A 80 -2.84 -11.69 -11.76
N ALA A 81 -3.83 -11.03 -12.33
CA ALA A 81 -4.83 -11.71 -13.15
C ALA A 81 -4.20 -12.24 -14.44
N VAL A 82 -4.53 -13.45 -14.86
CA VAL A 82 -3.99 -14.07 -16.09
C VAL A 82 -4.80 -13.64 -17.30
N SER A 83 -4.13 -13.08 -18.26
CA SER A 83 -4.48 -12.82 -19.66
C SER A 83 -5.73 -11.97 -20.01
N ARG A 84 -5.58 -11.23 -21.09
CA ARG A 84 -6.70 -10.58 -21.83
C ARG A 84 -7.67 -11.66 -22.31
N GLY A 85 -8.89 -11.63 -21.81
CA GLY A 85 -10.03 -12.36 -22.37
C GLY A 85 -10.35 -13.72 -21.74
N ASP A 86 -9.49 -14.31 -20.93
CA ASP A 86 -9.79 -15.50 -20.14
C ASP A 86 -9.67 -15.20 -18.65
N TYR A 87 -10.78 -14.82 -18.04
CA TYR A 87 -10.86 -14.52 -16.62
C TYR A 87 -11.06 -15.78 -15.77
N SER A 88 -11.06 -16.95 -16.39
CA SER A 88 -11.31 -18.22 -15.69
C SER A 88 -10.07 -18.80 -14.98
N THR A 89 -8.88 -18.30 -15.32
CA THR A 89 -7.63 -18.74 -14.70
C THR A 89 -7.05 -17.68 -13.80
N THR A 90 -6.97 -17.98 -12.50
CA THR A 90 -6.28 -17.16 -11.51
C THR A 90 -4.83 -17.61 -11.39
N THR A 91 -3.89 -16.65 -11.31
CA THR A 91 -2.57 -16.98 -10.77
C THR A 91 -2.69 -17.16 -9.26
N SER A 92 -1.81 -17.98 -8.68
CA SER A 92 -1.63 -17.97 -7.23
C SER A 92 -0.70 -16.83 -6.83
N PRO A 93 -0.89 -16.23 -5.64
CA PRO A 93 0.10 -15.31 -5.09
C PRO A 93 1.48 -15.95 -5.03
N GLN A 94 2.53 -15.22 -5.42
CA GLN A 94 3.90 -15.67 -5.47
C GLN A 94 4.83 -14.80 -4.65
N LEU A 95 5.76 -15.42 -3.95
CA LEU A 95 6.93 -14.78 -3.38
C LEU A 95 8.10 -14.98 -4.33
N ILE A 96 8.65 -13.89 -4.83
CA ILE A 96 9.72 -13.85 -5.83
C ILE A 96 10.92 -13.16 -5.19
N ARG A 97 12.12 -13.70 -5.34
CA ARG A 97 13.36 -13.01 -5.01
C ARG A 97 13.94 -12.36 -6.25
N VAL A 98 14.27 -11.08 -6.15
CA VAL A 98 14.95 -10.32 -7.20
C VAL A 98 16.42 -10.19 -6.82
N TYR A 99 17.31 -10.63 -7.70
CA TYR A 99 18.76 -10.54 -7.45
C TYR A 99 19.56 -10.42 -8.73
N SER A 100 20.76 -9.85 -8.64
CA SER A 100 21.69 -9.74 -9.76
C SER A 100 22.59 -10.97 -9.87
N ASP A 101 22.78 -11.45 -11.10
CA ASP A 101 23.78 -12.44 -11.48
C ASP A 101 24.76 -11.81 -12.49
N LYS A 102 26.06 -12.01 -12.29
CA LYS A 102 27.10 -11.41 -13.13
C LYS A 102 27.01 -11.77 -14.61
N LYS A 103 26.40 -12.89 -14.96
CA LYS A 103 26.30 -13.38 -16.35
C LYS A 103 24.91 -13.20 -16.95
N LYS A 104 23.86 -13.23 -16.12
CA LYS A 104 22.46 -13.26 -16.56
C LYS A 104 21.72 -11.94 -16.31
N GLY A 105 22.35 -10.96 -15.64
CA GLY A 105 21.69 -9.73 -15.23
C GLY A 105 20.75 -9.93 -14.03
N VAL A 106 19.68 -9.18 -13.95
CA VAL A 106 18.70 -9.28 -12.89
C VAL A 106 17.80 -10.50 -13.12
N ILE A 107 17.65 -11.30 -12.09
CA ILE A 107 16.86 -12.54 -12.07
C ILE A 107 15.68 -12.38 -11.12
N LEU A 108 14.51 -12.80 -11.57
CA LEU A 108 13.31 -12.97 -10.78
C LEU A 108 13.09 -14.46 -10.54
N ASP A 109 13.31 -14.90 -9.30
CA ASP A 109 13.25 -16.32 -8.92
C ASP A 109 12.06 -16.56 -7.98
N THR A 110 11.09 -17.35 -8.43
CA THR A 110 9.91 -17.68 -7.63
C THR A 110 10.29 -18.66 -6.53
N LEU A 111 10.26 -18.20 -5.29
CA LEU A 111 10.60 -19.00 -4.12
C LEU A 111 9.44 -19.87 -3.65
N LYS A 112 8.21 -19.34 -3.72
CA LYS A 112 7.01 -20.02 -3.19
C LYS A 112 5.74 -19.45 -3.82
N SER A 113 4.75 -20.34 -4.02
CA SER A 113 3.37 -19.95 -4.33
C SER A 113 2.47 -20.18 -3.13
N TYR A 114 1.42 -19.36 -3.01
CA TYR A 114 0.45 -19.41 -1.92
C TYR A 114 -0.96 -19.58 -2.46
N ASN A 115 -1.88 -19.93 -1.58
CA ASN A 115 -3.32 -19.91 -1.84
C ASN A 115 -3.91 -18.58 -1.33
N GLY A 116 -5.12 -18.25 -1.79
CA GLY A 116 -5.85 -17.04 -1.36
C GLY A 116 -5.62 -15.83 -2.26
N ASN A 117 -6.01 -14.66 -1.80
CA ASN A 117 -5.88 -13.39 -2.49
C ASN A 117 -5.05 -12.41 -1.66
N LEU A 118 -4.19 -11.62 -2.32
CA LEU A 118 -3.34 -10.62 -1.63
C LEU A 118 -4.14 -9.52 -0.92
N SER A 119 -5.40 -9.31 -1.28
CA SER A 119 -6.30 -8.37 -0.58
C SER A 119 -6.99 -9.00 0.65
N GLU A 120 -6.63 -10.22 1.05
CA GLU A 120 -7.13 -10.85 2.25
C GLU A 120 -6.11 -10.74 3.40
N LYS A 121 -6.55 -10.28 4.57
CA LYS A 121 -5.73 -10.14 5.79
C LYS A 121 -4.92 -11.40 6.11
N SER A 122 -5.57 -12.56 6.07
CA SER A 122 -4.93 -13.85 6.39
C SER A 122 -3.84 -14.24 5.40
N THR A 123 -4.06 -14.00 4.12
CA THR A 123 -3.09 -14.27 3.04
C THR A 123 -1.89 -13.33 3.17
N MET A 124 -2.13 -12.03 3.33
CA MET A 124 -1.08 -11.03 3.54
C MET A 124 -0.23 -11.36 4.77
N ASN A 125 -0.86 -11.61 5.92
CA ASN A 125 -0.15 -11.96 7.15
C ASN A 125 0.68 -13.23 6.99
N THR A 126 0.15 -14.27 6.33
CA THR A 126 0.87 -15.53 6.09
C THR A 126 2.14 -15.30 5.28
N ILE A 127 2.05 -14.53 4.18
CA ILE A 127 3.19 -14.27 3.29
C ILE A 127 4.24 -13.40 4.01
N LEU A 128 3.82 -12.32 4.67
CA LEU A 128 4.73 -11.43 5.39
C LEU A 128 5.38 -12.12 6.59
N SER A 129 4.67 -13.03 7.27
CA SER A 129 5.24 -13.87 8.33
C SER A 129 6.29 -14.85 7.80
N ASP A 130 6.06 -15.44 6.63
CA ASP A 130 7.04 -16.28 5.95
C ASP A 130 8.29 -15.47 5.56
N ILE A 131 8.10 -14.25 5.05
CA ILE A 131 9.22 -13.33 4.74
C ILE A 131 10.02 -13.04 6.01
N LYS A 132 9.36 -12.61 7.10
CA LYS A 132 10.01 -12.35 8.39
C LYS A 132 10.84 -13.52 8.90
N LYS A 133 10.34 -14.74 8.70
CA LYS A 133 11.02 -15.96 9.11
C LYS A 133 12.20 -16.33 8.22
N GLN A 134 12.08 -16.17 6.88
CA GLN A 134 13.09 -16.62 5.91
C GLN A 134 14.16 -15.55 5.65
N PHE A 135 13.81 -14.27 5.80
CA PHE A 135 14.67 -13.12 5.56
C PHE A 135 14.69 -12.21 6.81
N PRO A 136 15.19 -12.70 7.95
CA PRO A 136 15.17 -11.93 9.19
C PRO A 136 16.11 -10.73 9.11
N THR A 137 15.58 -9.57 9.49
CA THR A 137 16.29 -8.29 9.62
C THR A 137 15.61 -7.44 10.70
N SER A 138 16.24 -6.35 11.13
CA SER A 138 15.60 -5.25 11.87
C SER A 138 15.11 -4.14 10.93
N HIS A 139 15.48 -4.17 9.63
CA HIS A 139 15.26 -3.09 8.66
C HIS A 139 14.42 -3.58 7.48
N TYR A 140 13.10 -3.61 7.68
CA TYR A 140 12.15 -3.89 6.61
C TYR A 140 11.63 -2.60 6.01
N GLY A 141 11.58 -2.53 4.66
CA GLY A 141 10.85 -1.52 3.93
C GLY A 141 9.83 -2.17 3.00
N MET A 142 8.69 -1.53 2.82
CA MET A 142 7.67 -2.04 1.92
C MET A 142 7.17 -0.96 0.95
N VAL A 143 7.04 -1.36 -0.31
CA VAL A 143 6.28 -0.64 -1.34
C VAL A 143 5.02 -1.44 -1.60
N PHE A 144 3.87 -0.81 -1.38
CA PHE A 144 2.56 -1.40 -1.65
C PHE A 144 2.00 -0.82 -2.95
N SER A 145 1.67 -1.67 -3.92
CA SER A 145 1.09 -1.24 -5.20
C SER A 145 -0.18 -2.01 -5.50
N SER A 146 -1.29 -1.29 -5.56
CA SER A 146 -2.63 -1.80 -5.87
C SER A 146 -3.62 -0.66 -6.05
N HIS A 147 -4.90 -1.00 -6.26
CA HIS A 147 -5.99 -0.06 -5.98
C HIS A 147 -6.08 0.26 -4.48
N ALA A 148 -6.51 1.48 -4.17
CA ALA A 148 -6.90 1.87 -2.82
C ALA A 148 -7.95 3.00 -2.83
N THR A 149 -8.63 3.15 -1.70
CA THR A 149 -9.65 4.17 -1.43
C THR A 149 -9.38 4.92 -0.12
N GLY A 150 -8.10 4.94 0.30
CA GLY A 150 -7.67 5.61 1.52
C GLY A 150 -8.24 4.99 2.79
N TRP A 151 -8.88 5.83 3.61
CA TRP A 151 -9.51 5.45 4.89
C TRP A 151 -10.96 4.97 4.75
N MET A 152 -11.51 4.99 3.53
CA MET A 152 -12.91 4.67 3.28
C MET A 152 -13.22 3.22 3.65
N PRO A 153 -14.41 2.94 4.23
CA PRO A 153 -14.81 1.57 4.53
C PRO A 153 -14.98 0.75 3.25
N VAL A 154 -14.70 -0.54 3.35
CA VAL A 154 -14.78 -1.50 2.23
C VAL A 154 -16.08 -1.34 1.46
N GLY A 155 -15.97 -1.22 0.13
CA GLY A 155 -17.08 -1.12 -0.82
C GLY A 155 -17.79 0.25 -0.89
N TYR A 156 -17.57 1.15 0.07
CA TYR A 156 -18.28 2.42 0.12
C TYR A 156 -17.92 3.35 -1.04
N TYR A 157 -16.63 3.47 -1.37
CA TYR A 157 -16.16 4.38 -2.42
C TYR A 157 -16.87 4.20 -3.76
N ASN A 158 -17.16 2.96 -4.11
CA ASN A 158 -17.82 2.61 -5.36
C ASN A 158 -19.34 2.59 -5.28
N ASN A 159 -19.90 2.33 -4.10
CA ASN A 159 -21.33 2.14 -3.93
C ASN A 159 -21.86 2.84 -2.65
N PRO A 160 -21.68 4.15 -2.51
CA PRO A 160 -22.12 4.86 -1.31
C PRO A 160 -23.62 4.73 -1.04
N GLU A 161 -24.44 4.60 -2.09
CA GLU A 161 -25.89 4.43 -1.97
C GLU A 161 -26.34 3.13 -1.30
N TYR A 162 -25.47 2.11 -1.22
CA TYR A 162 -25.77 0.88 -0.45
C TYR A 162 -25.69 1.09 1.05
N TYR A 163 -24.87 2.03 1.49
CA TYR A 163 -24.59 2.32 2.88
C TYR A 163 -25.41 3.49 3.40
N GLU A 164 -25.89 4.34 2.50
CA GLU A 164 -26.75 5.47 2.78
C GLU A 164 -28.16 5.17 2.27
N PRO A 165 -29.08 4.68 3.10
CA PRO A 165 -30.44 4.50 2.67
C PRO A 165 -31.02 5.88 2.34
N SER A 166 -30.99 6.25 1.06
CA SER A 166 -31.80 7.36 0.55
C SER A 166 -33.26 7.12 0.96
N GLN A 167 -34.02 8.18 1.24
CA GLN A 167 -35.41 8.15 1.66
C GLN A 167 -36.39 7.41 0.72
N SER A 168 -35.89 6.71 -0.28
CA SER A 168 -36.65 5.82 -1.16
C SER A 168 -36.61 4.40 -0.61
N ALA A 169 -37.64 4.08 0.19
CA ALA A 169 -37.91 2.77 0.72
C ALA A 169 -37.79 1.65 -0.32
N GLY A 170 -37.02 0.59 -0.02
CA GLY A 170 -37.30 -0.69 -0.62
C GLY A 170 -36.12 -1.59 -1.02
N ARG A 171 -34.86 -1.22 -0.85
CA ARG A 171 -33.75 -2.19 -1.08
C ARG A 171 -33.09 -2.57 0.25
N LYS A 172 -33.37 -3.80 0.69
CA LYS A 172 -32.60 -4.43 1.79
C LYS A 172 -31.14 -4.49 1.36
N GLY A 173 -30.28 -3.83 2.12
CA GLY A 173 -28.85 -3.97 1.97
C GLY A 173 -28.45 -5.45 2.06
N SER A 174 -27.85 -5.99 1.02
CA SER A 174 -27.17 -7.27 1.13
C SER A 174 -25.89 -7.03 1.92
N SER A 175 -25.70 -7.83 2.95
CA SER A 175 -24.46 -7.89 3.71
C SER A 175 -23.24 -8.00 2.79
N ALA A 176 -22.17 -7.26 3.11
CA ALA A 176 -20.89 -7.26 2.42
C ALA A 176 -20.53 -8.64 1.84
N HIS A 177 -20.56 -8.86 0.59
CA HIS A 177 -19.52 -8.59 -0.41
C HIS A 177 -18.61 -9.77 -0.60
N ALA A 178 -19.15 -11.01 -0.46
CA ALA A 178 -18.56 -12.12 -1.21
C ALA A 178 -18.92 -11.93 -2.69
N LEU A 179 -17.93 -12.02 -3.56
CA LEU A 179 -18.17 -12.14 -4.99
C LEU A 179 -19.22 -13.21 -5.24
N PRO A 180 -20.22 -12.98 -6.10
CA PRO A 180 -21.08 -14.07 -6.56
C PRO A 180 -20.20 -15.20 -7.07
N ASP A 181 -20.58 -16.47 -6.80
CA ASP A 181 -19.88 -17.62 -7.33
C ASP A 181 -19.71 -17.46 -8.86
N GLY A 182 -18.46 -17.48 -9.34
CA GLY A 182 -18.11 -17.27 -10.74
C GLY A 182 -17.93 -15.81 -11.17
N ALA A 183 -18.02 -14.83 -10.28
CA ALA A 183 -17.65 -13.46 -10.61
C ALA A 183 -16.12 -13.28 -10.58
N TYR A 184 -15.63 -12.48 -11.53
CA TYR A 184 -14.20 -12.23 -11.69
C TYR A 184 -13.84 -10.92 -11.00
N PRO A 185 -12.71 -10.86 -10.25
CA PRO A 185 -12.29 -9.64 -9.57
C PRO A 185 -11.74 -8.58 -10.54
N TYR A 186 -11.65 -8.93 -11.83
CA TYR A 186 -11.14 -8.02 -12.84
C TYR A 186 -12.28 -7.42 -13.66
N MET A 187 -12.38 -6.09 -13.61
CA MET A 187 -13.23 -5.32 -14.50
C MET A 187 -12.40 -4.19 -15.11
N GLU A 188 -12.50 -4.00 -16.43
CA GLU A 188 -11.92 -2.83 -17.06
C GLU A 188 -12.75 -1.59 -16.67
N PRO A 189 -12.12 -0.50 -16.23
CA PRO A 189 -12.84 0.73 -15.97
C PRO A 189 -13.41 1.30 -17.26
N GLU A 190 -14.63 1.85 -17.20
CA GLU A 190 -15.16 2.70 -18.26
C GLU A 190 -14.43 4.04 -18.21
N LEU A 191 -13.52 4.26 -19.16
CA LEU A 191 -12.78 5.50 -19.31
C LEU A 191 -13.36 6.32 -20.45
N LEU A 192 -13.34 7.64 -20.30
CA LEU A 192 -13.61 8.55 -21.40
C LEU A 192 -12.46 8.46 -22.44
N PRO A 193 -12.72 8.74 -23.72
CA PRO A 193 -11.68 8.72 -24.73
C PRO A 193 -10.49 9.62 -24.35
N GLY A 194 -9.30 9.01 -24.25
CA GLY A 194 -8.06 9.71 -23.86
C GLY A 194 -7.89 9.93 -22.36
N GLU A 195 -8.79 9.43 -21.51
CA GLU A 195 -8.65 9.49 -20.06
C GLU A 195 -7.57 8.51 -19.58
N PRO A 196 -6.53 8.98 -18.86
CA PRO A 196 -5.55 8.09 -18.25
C PRO A 196 -6.17 7.19 -17.18
N LEU A 197 -5.78 5.92 -17.15
CA LEU A 197 -6.16 5.01 -16.07
C LEU A 197 -5.49 5.43 -14.75
N THR A 198 -6.24 5.36 -13.67
CA THR A 198 -5.72 5.58 -12.30
C THR A 198 -5.76 4.28 -11.49
N LYS A 199 -5.03 4.26 -10.38
CA LYS A 199 -5.08 3.18 -9.38
C LYS A 199 -6.28 3.27 -8.44
N SER A 200 -7.26 4.14 -8.74
CA SER A 200 -8.54 4.20 -8.05
C SER A 200 -9.47 3.09 -8.53
N LEU A 201 -10.30 2.58 -7.63
CA LEU A 201 -11.40 1.69 -8.01
C LEU A 201 -12.43 2.50 -8.79
N THR A 202 -12.49 2.33 -10.10
CA THR A 202 -13.48 3.02 -10.95
C THR A 202 -14.78 2.23 -11.02
N MET A 203 -15.89 2.97 -10.95
CA MET A 203 -17.23 2.41 -11.11
C MET A 203 -17.42 1.92 -12.53
N THR A 204 -17.75 0.65 -12.68
CA THR A 204 -18.54 0.17 -13.81
C THR A 204 -19.97 -0.03 -13.33
N ASN A 205 -20.96 0.09 -14.25
CA ASN A 205 -22.39 -0.10 -13.94
C ASN A 205 -22.78 -1.51 -13.46
N SER A 206 -21.81 -2.34 -13.15
CA SER A 206 -21.97 -3.67 -12.56
C SER A 206 -21.31 -3.69 -11.20
N VAL A 207 -21.92 -4.37 -10.27
CA VAL A 207 -21.45 -4.55 -8.88
C VAL A 207 -19.94 -4.79 -8.87
N SER A 208 -19.17 -3.82 -8.34
CA SER A 208 -17.73 -3.96 -8.19
C SER A 208 -17.45 -5.17 -7.30
N THR A 209 -16.69 -6.07 -7.83
CA THR A 209 -16.34 -7.33 -7.18
C THR A 209 -14.88 -7.34 -6.74
N ALA A 210 -14.25 -6.16 -6.65
CA ALA A 210 -12.92 -6.03 -6.09
C ALA A 210 -12.95 -6.49 -4.62
N ILE A 211 -12.02 -7.35 -4.24
CA ILE A 211 -11.78 -7.67 -2.85
C ILE A 211 -11.00 -6.50 -2.27
N GLU A 212 -11.61 -5.79 -1.34
CA GLU A 212 -11.00 -4.69 -0.61
C GLU A 212 -10.65 -5.16 0.81
N MET A 213 -9.69 -4.50 1.44
CA MET A 213 -9.29 -4.74 2.81
C MET A 213 -9.46 -3.47 3.63
N GLU A 214 -10.08 -3.58 4.81
CA GLU A 214 -10.16 -2.46 5.75
C GLU A 214 -8.76 -1.99 6.16
N LEU A 215 -8.59 -0.69 6.39
CA LEU A 215 -7.31 -0.10 6.80
C LEU A 215 -6.76 -0.74 8.09
N VAL A 216 -7.63 -1.03 9.05
CA VAL A 216 -7.25 -1.71 10.30
C VAL A 216 -6.77 -3.14 10.02
N ASP A 217 -7.43 -3.86 9.11
CA ASP A 217 -7.01 -5.21 8.71
C ASP A 217 -5.68 -5.21 7.96
N PHE A 218 -5.44 -4.18 7.12
CA PHE A 218 -4.15 -3.98 6.46
C PHE A 218 -3.03 -3.78 7.50
N LYS A 219 -3.25 -2.90 8.48
CA LYS A 219 -2.34 -2.69 9.60
C LYS A 219 -2.01 -3.99 10.32
N ASP A 220 -3.05 -4.71 10.74
CA ASP A 220 -2.92 -5.94 11.53
C ASP A 220 -2.31 -7.10 10.73
N ALA A 221 -2.36 -7.06 9.40
CA ALA A 221 -1.75 -8.08 8.55
C ALA A 221 -0.22 -7.98 8.50
N ILE A 222 0.38 -6.86 8.90
CA ILE A 222 1.83 -6.62 8.85
C ILE A 222 2.47 -7.07 10.17
N PRO A 223 3.23 -8.19 10.20
CA PRO A 223 3.73 -8.79 11.43
C PRO A 223 5.12 -8.25 11.87
N MET A 224 5.68 -7.28 11.16
CA MET A 224 6.96 -6.65 11.46
C MET A 224 6.82 -5.13 11.48
N HIS A 225 7.73 -4.45 12.17
CA HIS A 225 7.88 -3.02 12.01
C HIS A 225 8.60 -2.70 10.70
N LEU A 226 8.22 -1.63 10.03
CA LEU A 226 8.79 -1.16 8.78
C LEU A 226 9.54 0.16 9.01
N ASP A 227 10.75 0.29 8.49
CA ASP A 227 11.44 1.58 8.46
C ASP A 227 10.65 2.57 7.58
N TYR A 228 9.99 2.05 6.54
CA TYR A 228 9.12 2.85 5.66
C TYR A 228 8.06 1.99 4.96
N LEU A 229 6.93 2.64 4.66
CA LEU A 229 5.86 2.15 3.80
C LEU A 229 5.61 3.17 2.69
N LEU A 230 5.84 2.82 1.43
CA LEU A 230 5.54 3.65 0.27
C LEU A 230 4.31 3.08 -0.43
N MET A 231 3.25 3.88 -0.53
CA MET A 231 1.96 3.44 -1.08
C MET A 231 1.79 3.98 -2.50
N ASP A 232 2.07 3.14 -3.48
CA ASP A 232 1.76 3.36 -4.89
C ASP A 232 0.29 2.97 -5.15
N ALA A 233 -0.60 3.72 -4.50
CA ALA A 233 -2.04 3.48 -4.45
C ALA A 233 -2.81 4.79 -4.25
N CYS A 234 -4.01 4.90 -4.80
CA CYS A 234 -4.82 6.11 -4.79
C CYS A 234 -5.29 6.51 -3.41
N LEU A 235 -5.43 7.83 -3.16
CA LEU A 235 -6.16 8.41 -2.04
C LEU A 235 -5.63 8.03 -0.64
N CYS A 236 -4.43 7.47 -0.56
CA CYS A 236 -3.82 7.05 0.70
C CYS A 236 -3.21 8.21 1.50
N GLY A 237 -3.05 9.42 0.91
CA GLY A 237 -2.38 10.58 1.52
C GLY A 237 -3.23 11.30 2.55
N GLY A 238 -4.16 10.61 3.21
CA GLY A 238 -4.95 11.12 4.31
C GLY A 238 -4.23 10.99 5.65
N ILE A 239 -4.46 11.99 6.53
CA ILE A 239 -3.99 11.92 7.92
C ILE A 239 -4.54 10.69 8.64
N GLU A 240 -5.73 10.25 8.27
CA GLU A 240 -6.38 9.05 8.80
C GLU A 240 -5.52 7.81 8.54
N VAL A 241 -5.03 7.66 7.30
CA VAL A 241 -4.17 6.54 6.90
C VAL A 241 -2.82 6.61 7.63
N ALA A 242 -2.19 7.80 7.63
CA ALA A 242 -0.91 7.99 8.30
C ALA A 242 -1.00 7.68 9.80
N TYR A 243 -2.04 8.18 10.46
CA TYR A 243 -2.21 8.02 11.90
C TYR A 243 -2.59 6.60 12.30
N GLU A 244 -3.38 5.89 11.47
CA GLU A 244 -3.69 4.48 11.69
C GLU A 244 -2.45 3.60 11.57
N LEU A 245 -1.53 3.93 10.65
CA LEU A 245 -0.33 3.14 10.36
C LEU A 245 0.94 3.59 11.12
N LYS A 246 0.86 4.64 11.95
CA LYS A 246 2.02 5.23 12.63
C LYS A 246 2.81 4.28 13.53
N ASP A 247 2.16 3.25 14.06
CA ASP A 247 2.81 2.26 14.90
C ASP A 247 3.39 1.07 14.11
N VAL A 248 3.11 1.03 12.79
CA VAL A 248 3.59 -0.02 11.88
C VAL A 248 4.85 0.41 11.14
N CYS A 249 4.99 1.71 10.83
CA CYS A 249 6.13 2.22 10.09
C CYS A 249 6.62 3.58 10.62
N ASP A 250 7.94 3.83 10.46
CA ASP A 250 8.53 5.13 10.82
C ASP A 250 8.23 6.23 9.79
N GLN A 251 8.21 5.87 8.51
CA GLN A 251 7.92 6.79 7.42
C GLN A 251 6.84 6.23 6.51
N ILE A 252 5.95 7.11 6.01
CA ILE A 252 4.97 6.75 4.99
C ILE A 252 5.01 7.73 3.83
N GLY A 253 5.07 7.19 2.59
CA GLY A 253 4.99 7.97 1.35
C GLY A 253 3.70 7.63 0.61
N PHE A 254 2.94 8.64 0.16
CA PHE A 254 1.61 8.42 -0.43
C PHE A 254 1.07 9.63 -1.21
N SER A 255 0.02 9.40 -2.01
CA SER A 255 -0.71 10.43 -2.74
C SER A 255 -2.03 10.81 -2.09
N GLN A 256 -2.34 12.12 -2.02
CA GLN A 256 -3.61 12.67 -1.53
C GLN A 256 -4.73 12.47 -2.55
N ALA A 257 -4.38 12.59 -3.83
CA ALA A 257 -5.26 12.30 -4.96
C ALA A 257 -5.11 10.84 -5.42
N GLU A 258 -5.73 10.52 -6.54
CA GLU A 258 -5.45 9.27 -7.25
C GLU A 258 -3.99 9.23 -7.74
N ILE A 259 -3.51 8.06 -8.10
CA ILE A 259 -2.24 7.84 -8.79
C ILE A 259 -2.55 7.33 -10.20
N LEU A 260 -1.89 7.87 -11.23
CA LEU A 260 -1.98 7.33 -12.58
C LEU A 260 -1.40 5.91 -12.62
N ALA A 261 -1.91 5.07 -13.50
CA ALA A 261 -1.65 3.62 -13.48
C ALA A 261 -0.18 3.24 -13.62
N ASP A 262 0.65 4.08 -14.28
CA ASP A 262 2.10 3.86 -14.39
C ASP A 262 2.82 3.90 -13.02
N GLY A 263 2.23 4.53 -12.00
CA GLY A 263 2.73 4.50 -10.63
C GLY A 263 4.09 5.14 -10.41
N PHE A 264 4.90 4.51 -9.54
CA PHE A 264 6.26 4.95 -9.20
C PHE A 264 7.29 4.57 -10.28
N ASP A 265 8.48 5.17 -10.22
CA ASP A 265 9.62 4.76 -11.07
C ASP A 265 10.26 3.47 -10.53
N TYR A 266 9.75 2.32 -10.97
CA TYR A 266 10.20 1.01 -10.52
C TYR A 266 11.62 0.66 -10.97
N LYS A 267 12.12 1.29 -12.04
CA LYS A 267 13.49 1.09 -12.49
C LYS A 267 14.52 1.63 -11.50
N ASN A 268 14.25 2.80 -10.91
CA ASN A 268 15.18 3.45 -9.98
C ASN A 268 14.91 3.11 -8.51
N LEU A 269 13.71 2.63 -8.18
CA LEU A 269 13.20 2.37 -6.83
C LEU A 269 14.18 1.59 -5.95
N ALA A 270 14.64 0.43 -6.39
CA ALA A 270 15.54 -0.40 -5.59
C ALA A 270 16.92 0.23 -5.40
N GLY A 271 17.38 1.05 -6.35
CA GLY A 271 18.63 1.80 -6.24
C GLY A 271 18.61 2.87 -5.16
N HIS A 272 17.43 3.45 -4.87
CA HIS A 272 17.25 4.41 -3.78
C HIS A 272 17.05 3.72 -2.40
N LEU A 273 16.43 2.56 -2.38
CA LEU A 273 16.02 1.91 -1.13
C LEU A 273 17.04 0.89 -0.60
N LEU A 274 17.91 0.36 -1.49
CA LEU A 274 18.93 -0.63 -1.19
C LEU A 274 20.32 -0.11 -1.59
N GLY A 275 21.34 -0.87 -1.27
CA GLY A 275 22.72 -0.58 -1.65
C GLY A 275 23.46 0.29 -0.66
N THR A 276 24.73 0.55 -0.98
CA THR A 276 25.72 1.15 -0.06
C THR A 276 25.49 2.62 0.27
N LYS A 277 24.63 3.32 -0.49
CA LYS A 277 24.29 4.74 -0.26
C LYS A 277 23.32 4.97 0.88
N GLY A 278 22.76 3.90 1.45
CA GLY A 278 21.68 3.99 2.43
C GLY A 278 20.31 4.04 1.79
N THR A 279 19.28 4.08 2.63
CA THR A 279 17.87 4.15 2.21
C THR A 279 17.45 5.59 2.02
N ASP A 280 17.00 5.95 0.82
CA ASP A 280 16.54 7.29 0.45
C ASP A 280 15.09 7.23 -0.06
N THR A 281 14.15 7.21 0.88
CA THR A 281 12.71 7.24 0.60
C THR A 281 12.28 8.54 -0.08
N ARG A 282 12.99 9.66 0.22
CA ARG A 282 12.71 10.95 -0.38
C ARG A 282 13.00 10.94 -1.88
N ALA A 283 14.10 10.30 -2.31
CA ALA A 283 14.40 10.18 -3.73
C ALA A 283 13.31 9.42 -4.50
N VAL A 284 12.71 8.37 -3.89
CA VAL A 284 11.61 7.63 -4.54
C VAL A 284 10.39 8.51 -4.77
N VAL A 285 9.95 9.27 -3.76
CA VAL A 285 8.77 10.14 -3.90
C VAL A 285 9.06 11.37 -4.78
N ASP A 286 10.31 11.83 -4.83
CA ASP A 286 10.73 12.92 -5.74
C ASP A 286 10.75 12.42 -7.20
N ASP A 287 11.30 11.24 -7.47
CA ASP A 287 11.30 10.64 -8.82
C ASP A 287 9.85 10.45 -9.32
N TYR A 288 8.93 9.97 -8.46
CA TYR A 288 7.51 9.91 -8.79
C TYR A 288 6.97 11.27 -9.22
N TYR A 289 7.20 12.33 -8.45
CA TYR A 289 6.74 13.67 -8.80
C TYR A 289 7.36 14.16 -10.11
N GLN A 290 8.69 14.03 -10.28
CA GLN A 290 9.42 14.54 -11.45
C GLN A 290 8.95 13.88 -12.75
N GLN A 291 8.68 12.56 -12.74
CA GLN A 291 8.23 11.87 -13.95
C GLN A 291 6.88 12.39 -14.46
N TYR A 292 5.97 12.77 -13.55
CA TYR A 292 4.66 13.34 -13.93
C TYR A 292 4.77 14.85 -14.20
N ALA A 293 5.52 15.59 -13.43
CA ALA A 293 5.75 17.03 -13.64
C ALA A 293 6.40 17.33 -14.99
N ALA A 294 7.18 16.39 -15.54
CA ALA A 294 7.81 16.51 -16.85
C ALA A 294 6.87 16.23 -18.04
N LYS A 295 5.65 15.70 -17.80
CA LYS A 295 4.68 15.43 -18.87
C LYS A 295 4.18 16.72 -19.51
N THR A 296 4.03 16.72 -20.84
CA THR A 296 3.55 17.88 -21.60
C THR A 296 2.04 17.96 -21.65
N ASP A 297 1.35 16.83 -21.72
CA ASP A 297 -0.11 16.79 -21.60
C ASP A 297 -0.53 17.13 -20.16
N ARG A 298 -1.52 17.99 -20.01
CA ARG A 298 -1.97 18.48 -18.71
C ARG A 298 -2.66 17.40 -17.88
N ASN A 299 -3.30 16.44 -18.52
CA ASN A 299 -3.96 15.35 -17.80
C ASN A 299 -2.93 14.30 -17.35
N ASP A 300 -1.92 14.01 -18.17
CA ASP A 300 -0.80 13.15 -17.78
C ASP A 300 0.08 13.80 -16.71
N ARG A 301 0.15 15.16 -16.69
CA ARG A 301 0.84 15.93 -15.66
C ARG A 301 -0.03 16.09 -14.43
N SER A 302 -0.31 14.95 -13.77
CA SER A 302 -1.24 14.83 -12.63
C SER A 302 -0.59 14.02 -11.52
N ALA A 303 -0.12 14.71 -10.46
CA ALA A 303 0.50 14.06 -9.31
C ALA A 303 0.32 14.87 -8.04
N THR A 304 0.11 14.18 -6.94
CA THR A 304 0.31 14.64 -5.57
C THR A 304 1.11 13.58 -4.83
N ILE A 305 2.03 13.98 -3.98
CA ILE A 305 2.82 13.06 -3.18
C ILE A 305 3.33 13.74 -1.91
N SER A 306 3.38 13.02 -0.82
CA SER A 306 4.12 13.42 0.37
C SER A 306 4.81 12.24 1.03
N LEU A 307 5.87 12.55 1.77
CA LEU A 307 6.58 11.64 2.66
C LEU A 307 6.45 12.18 4.08
N VAL A 308 5.95 11.37 4.99
CA VAL A 308 5.60 11.75 6.37
C VAL A 308 6.42 10.92 7.36
N ASP A 309 6.96 11.58 8.38
CA ASP A 309 7.54 10.96 9.58
C ASP A 309 6.41 10.63 10.55
N CYS A 310 6.05 9.35 10.61
CA CYS A 310 4.96 8.85 11.44
C CYS A 310 5.22 9.06 12.95
N THR A 311 6.48 9.11 13.36
CA THR A 311 6.88 9.30 14.77
C THR A 311 6.53 10.70 15.32
N LYS A 312 6.18 11.65 14.45
CA LYS A 312 5.83 13.04 14.80
C LYS A 312 4.33 13.34 14.79
N LEU A 313 3.50 12.40 14.37
CA LEU A 313 2.06 12.64 14.16
C LEU A 313 1.29 12.94 15.44
N ASP A 314 1.73 12.45 16.60
CA ASP A 314 1.05 12.76 17.88
C ASP A 314 1.10 14.24 18.25
N GLY A 315 2.16 14.94 17.84
CA GLY A 315 2.25 16.40 17.99
C GLY A 315 1.20 17.15 17.15
N LEU A 316 1.03 16.72 15.90
CA LEU A 316 -0.02 17.24 15.00
C LEU A 316 -1.41 16.94 15.56
N ALA A 317 -1.66 15.70 15.99
CA ALA A 317 -2.94 15.29 16.58
C ALA A 317 -3.33 16.13 17.80
N SER A 318 -2.38 16.38 18.70
CA SER A 318 -2.61 17.21 19.90
C SER A 318 -3.02 18.65 19.56
N LEU A 319 -2.38 19.25 18.55
CA LEU A 319 -2.76 20.58 18.06
C LEU A 319 -4.13 20.54 17.38
N CYS A 320 -4.37 19.58 16.48
CA CYS A 320 -5.66 19.44 15.78
C CYS A 320 -6.82 19.22 16.75
N LYS A 321 -6.63 18.44 17.82
CA LYS A 321 -7.63 18.29 18.88
C LYS A 321 -8.09 19.63 19.45
N THR A 322 -7.13 20.52 19.74
CA THR A 322 -7.43 21.85 20.24
C THR A 322 -8.17 22.70 19.22
N LEU A 323 -7.74 22.65 17.96
CA LEU A 323 -8.34 23.41 16.87
C LEU A 323 -9.73 22.89 16.51
N PHE A 324 -9.94 21.57 16.45
CA PHE A 324 -11.26 21.00 16.18
C PHE A 324 -12.26 21.30 17.30
N SER A 325 -11.84 21.21 18.57
CA SER A 325 -12.68 21.62 19.69
C SER A 325 -13.09 23.09 19.62
N LYS A 326 -12.24 23.96 19.08
CA LYS A 326 -12.54 25.41 18.93
C LYS A 326 -13.38 25.72 17.69
N TYR A 327 -13.09 25.06 16.57
CA TYR A 327 -13.65 25.39 15.27
C TYR A 327 -14.66 24.36 14.73
N GLY A 328 -15.07 23.36 15.50
CA GLY A 328 -15.99 22.31 15.05
C GLY A 328 -17.27 22.86 14.42
N ALA A 329 -17.97 23.75 15.09
CA ALA A 329 -19.17 24.38 14.53
C ALA A 329 -18.89 25.20 13.24
N SER A 330 -17.70 25.80 13.10
CA SER A 330 -17.30 26.47 11.86
C SER A 330 -16.98 25.48 10.75
N ILE A 331 -16.35 24.35 11.08
CA ILE A 331 -16.06 23.26 10.14
C ILE A 331 -17.37 22.67 9.61
N ASP A 332 -18.34 22.42 10.48
CA ASP A 332 -19.68 21.93 10.10
C ASP A 332 -20.47 22.92 9.23
N GLY A 333 -20.18 24.20 9.35
CA GLY A 333 -20.80 25.27 8.55
C GLY A 333 -20.05 25.63 7.26
N LEU A 334 -18.94 24.97 6.92
CA LEU A 334 -18.17 25.29 5.73
C LEU A 334 -18.95 25.01 4.43
N ASN A 335 -18.69 25.84 3.42
CA ASN A 335 -19.02 25.48 2.05
C ASN A 335 -17.91 24.56 1.50
N PRO A 336 -18.17 23.27 1.26
CA PRO A 336 -17.14 22.32 0.78
C PRO A 336 -16.44 22.77 -0.51
N SER A 337 -17.15 23.52 -1.38
CA SER A 337 -16.58 24.01 -2.63
C SER A 337 -15.50 25.10 -2.44
N SER A 338 -15.37 25.67 -1.24
CA SER A 338 -14.35 26.66 -0.93
C SER A 338 -13.06 26.05 -0.39
N VAL A 339 -13.07 24.76 -0.10
CA VAL A 339 -11.93 24.03 0.46
C VAL A 339 -11.20 23.26 -0.64
N GLN A 340 -9.87 23.26 -0.63
CA GLN A 340 -9.06 22.49 -1.56
C GLN A 340 -9.43 21.02 -1.47
N ARG A 341 -9.79 20.43 -2.62
CA ARG A 341 -10.16 19.02 -2.76
C ARG A 341 -9.08 18.21 -3.46
N TYR A 342 -9.09 16.90 -3.19
CA TYR A 342 -8.24 15.90 -3.83
C TYR A 342 -9.03 14.73 -4.43
N TYR A 343 -10.29 14.99 -4.80
CA TYR A 343 -11.20 13.99 -5.38
C TYR A 343 -11.72 14.45 -6.74
N ARG A 344 -12.17 13.50 -7.55
CA ARG A 344 -12.84 13.72 -8.82
C ARG A 344 -14.34 13.41 -8.74
N ASN A 345 -15.09 14.00 -9.61
CA ASN A 345 -16.52 13.75 -9.81
C ASN A 345 -17.32 13.93 -8.50
N LYS A 346 -17.98 12.87 -8.04
CA LYS A 346 -18.84 12.87 -6.85
C LYS A 346 -18.19 12.28 -5.61
N ASN A 347 -16.92 11.89 -5.67
CA ASN A 347 -16.22 11.19 -4.59
C ASN A 347 -15.59 12.17 -3.59
N HIS A 348 -16.39 12.98 -2.94
CA HIS A 348 -16.09 14.23 -2.22
C HIS A 348 -15.65 14.03 -0.75
N TRP A 349 -14.74 13.11 -0.45
CA TRP A 349 -14.36 12.79 0.93
C TRP A 349 -12.92 13.17 1.30
N PHE A 350 -12.17 13.81 0.42
CA PHE A 350 -10.74 14.08 0.58
C PHE A 350 -10.45 15.58 0.36
N TYR A 351 -10.16 16.29 1.46
CA TYR A 351 -9.89 17.74 1.47
C TYR A 351 -8.54 18.05 2.10
N ASP A 352 -7.94 19.19 1.78
CA ASP A 352 -6.69 19.63 2.40
C ASP A 352 -6.91 19.95 3.89
N LEU A 353 -6.14 19.32 4.76
CA LEU A 353 -6.28 19.45 6.22
C LEU A 353 -6.04 20.89 6.69
N GLU A 354 -5.01 21.57 6.16
CA GLU A 354 -4.69 22.94 6.55
C GLU A 354 -5.76 23.92 6.04
N ASP A 355 -6.21 23.74 4.79
CA ASP A 355 -7.21 24.62 4.18
C ASP A 355 -8.58 24.50 4.88
N ILE A 356 -8.97 23.33 5.36
CA ILE A 356 -10.16 23.18 6.22
C ILE A 356 -10.10 24.13 7.40
N LEU A 357 -9.00 24.15 8.15
CA LEU A 357 -8.86 25.00 9.35
C LEU A 357 -8.71 26.48 9.01
N VAL A 358 -8.04 26.80 7.91
CA VAL A 358 -7.96 28.19 7.40
C VAL A 358 -9.36 28.70 7.05
N LYS A 359 -10.16 27.94 6.32
CA LYS A 359 -11.53 28.31 5.93
C LYS A 359 -12.50 28.32 7.11
N ALA A 360 -12.24 27.50 8.14
CA ALA A 360 -13.01 27.51 9.38
C ALA A 360 -12.72 28.76 10.27
N GLY A 361 -11.73 29.59 9.89
CA GLY A 361 -11.44 30.85 10.54
C GLY A 361 -10.32 30.79 11.58
N ALA A 362 -9.40 29.82 11.46
CA ALA A 362 -8.20 29.78 12.30
C ALA A 362 -7.40 31.08 12.16
N SER A 363 -7.01 31.68 13.30
CA SER A 363 -6.23 32.90 13.34
C SER A 363 -4.83 32.70 12.73
N ASP A 364 -4.19 33.81 12.29
CA ASP A 364 -2.82 33.77 11.75
C ASP A 364 -1.81 33.09 12.68
N ALA A 365 -1.98 33.21 13.99
CA ALA A 365 -1.12 32.57 14.98
C ALA A 365 -1.34 31.03 14.99
N GLU A 366 -2.59 30.61 14.91
CA GLU A 366 -2.96 29.17 14.86
C GLU A 366 -2.56 28.55 13.53
N GLN A 367 -2.73 29.27 12.42
CA GLN A 367 -2.25 28.83 11.10
C GLN A 367 -0.73 28.61 11.10
N ARG A 368 0.05 29.55 11.66
CA ARG A 368 1.50 29.38 11.81
C ARG A 368 1.87 28.17 12.68
N SER A 369 1.11 27.93 13.76
CA SER A 369 1.32 26.77 14.62
C SER A 369 1.02 25.47 13.88
N LEU A 370 -0.06 25.43 13.07
CA LEU A 370 -0.45 24.28 12.26
C LEU A 370 0.59 24.00 11.18
N THR A 371 1.00 25.02 10.41
CA THR A 371 2.07 24.90 9.42
C THR A 371 3.38 24.40 10.06
N GLY A 372 3.71 24.88 11.27
CA GLY A 372 4.87 24.40 12.04
C GLY A 372 4.74 22.91 12.40
N ALA A 373 3.57 22.46 12.86
CA ALA A 373 3.32 21.07 13.18
C ALA A 373 3.36 20.17 11.93
N LEU A 374 2.76 20.61 10.81
CA LEU A 374 2.83 19.91 9.52
C LEU A 374 4.28 19.79 9.05
N ASN A 375 5.05 20.87 9.07
CA ASN A 375 6.46 20.85 8.67
C ASN A 375 7.36 20.00 9.58
N SER A 376 6.92 19.70 10.81
CA SER A 376 7.66 18.80 11.70
C SER A 376 7.50 17.33 11.36
N CYS A 377 6.41 16.96 10.71
CA CYS A 377 6.14 15.57 10.30
C CYS A 377 6.24 15.34 8.78
N ILE A 378 6.08 16.35 7.94
CA ILE A 378 6.16 16.19 6.47
C ILE A 378 7.62 16.40 6.02
N LEU A 379 8.27 15.32 5.63
CA LEU A 379 9.66 15.31 5.17
C LEU A 379 9.80 15.79 3.71
N TYR A 380 8.79 15.55 2.91
CA TYR A 380 8.70 15.97 1.50
C TYR A 380 7.23 16.11 1.09
N LYS A 381 6.93 17.06 0.24
CA LYS A 381 5.64 17.18 -0.44
C LYS A 381 5.80 17.87 -1.79
N ALA A 382 5.06 17.41 -2.79
CA ALA A 382 4.97 18.04 -4.10
C ALA A 382 3.62 17.73 -4.76
N ALA A 383 3.15 18.67 -5.58
CA ALA A 383 1.94 18.54 -6.37
C ALA A 383 2.08 19.27 -7.70
N THR A 384 1.44 18.77 -8.74
CA THR A 384 1.26 19.48 -10.00
C THR A 384 0.16 20.54 -9.85
N GLU A 385 0.06 21.47 -10.80
CA GLU A 385 -0.94 22.58 -10.74
C GLU A 385 -2.40 22.11 -10.83
N SER A 386 -2.62 20.90 -11.35
CA SER A 386 -3.96 20.30 -11.45
C SER A 386 -3.86 18.78 -11.52
N PHE A 387 -4.96 18.12 -11.25
CA PHE A 387 -5.10 16.67 -11.38
C PHE A 387 -6.22 16.35 -12.36
N LEU A 388 -5.94 15.56 -13.43
CA LEU A 388 -6.87 15.10 -14.47
C LEU A 388 -7.88 16.18 -14.90
N TYR A 389 -7.39 17.36 -15.23
CA TYR A 389 -8.16 18.60 -15.43
C TYR A 389 -9.39 18.44 -16.33
N SER A 390 -9.24 17.69 -17.43
CA SER A 390 -10.32 17.49 -18.43
C SER A 390 -11.30 16.36 -18.05
N TYR A 391 -11.02 15.59 -16.99
CA TYR A 391 -11.75 14.37 -16.63
C TYR A 391 -12.38 14.46 -15.23
N GLY A 392 -13.10 15.55 -14.98
CA GLY A 392 -13.75 15.78 -13.68
C GLY A 392 -12.78 16.10 -12.54
N GLY A 393 -11.55 16.42 -12.89
CA GLY A 393 -10.46 16.73 -11.95
C GLY A 393 -10.57 18.11 -11.32
N PHE A 394 -9.44 18.63 -10.84
CA PHE A 394 -9.40 19.85 -10.04
C PHE A 394 -8.05 20.56 -10.19
N ASN A 395 -8.04 21.87 -9.93
CA ASN A 395 -6.80 22.62 -9.71
C ASN A 395 -6.31 22.41 -8.27
N ILE A 396 -5.01 22.51 -8.08
CA ILE A 396 -4.36 22.42 -6.77
C ILE A 396 -3.80 23.82 -6.46
N GLU A 397 -4.55 24.58 -5.66
CA GLU A 397 -4.19 25.94 -5.28
C GLU A 397 -3.45 25.98 -3.95
N THR A 398 -3.77 25.04 -3.05
CA THR A 398 -3.09 24.82 -1.78
C THR A 398 -2.72 23.35 -1.64
N PHE A 399 -1.62 23.08 -0.96
CA PHE A 399 -1.16 21.70 -0.75
C PHE A 399 -0.38 21.58 0.55
N CYS A 400 -1.07 21.19 1.62
CA CYS A 400 -0.40 20.98 2.90
C CYS A 400 0.37 19.63 2.96
N GLY A 401 0.03 18.68 2.09
CA GLY A 401 0.66 17.36 2.04
C GLY A 401 -0.10 16.26 2.81
N LEU A 402 -1.28 16.58 3.35
CA LEU A 402 -2.19 15.63 3.99
C LEU A 402 -3.64 15.98 3.64
N SER A 403 -4.39 15.00 3.19
CA SER A 403 -5.84 15.14 3.10
C SER A 403 -6.52 14.76 4.42
N MET A 404 -7.76 15.18 4.59
CA MET A 404 -8.62 14.84 5.71
C MET A 404 -10.10 14.83 5.28
N TYR A 405 -10.90 14.07 6.01
CA TYR A 405 -12.35 14.09 5.92
C TYR A 405 -12.93 15.44 6.32
N LEU A 406 -13.99 15.87 5.62
CA LEU A 406 -14.76 17.06 5.95
C LEU A 406 -16.19 16.66 6.33
N PRO A 407 -16.55 16.63 7.62
CA PRO A 407 -17.82 16.08 8.11
C PRO A 407 -19.06 16.74 7.49
N CYS A 408 -19.05 18.06 7.29
CA CYS A 408 -20.18 18.77 6.68
C CYS A 408 -20.48 18.34 5.22
N ASN A 409 -19.60 17.58 4.59
CA ASN A 409 -19.79 16.98 3.26
C ASN A 409 -19.75 15.46 3.30
N GLY A 410 -19.96 14.88 4.43
CA GLY A 410 -20.02 13.44 4.66
C GLY A 410 -21.43 12.91 4.82
N SER A 411 -21.55 11.79 5.53
CA SER A 411 -22.82 11.15 5.83
C SER A 411 -22.80 10.52 7.23
N ALA A 412 -23.97 10.25 7.79
CA ALA A 412 -24.06 9.60 9.10
C ALA A 412 -23.39 8.22 9.14
N PHE A 413 -23.34 7.51 8.00
CA PHE A 413 -22.61 6.24 7.90
C PHE A 413 -21.10 6.47 7.99
N LEU A 414 -20.57 7.43 7.21
CA LEU A 414 -19.15 7.77 7.24
C LEU A 414 -18.73 8.33 8.60
N ASP A 415 -19.54 9.19 9.20
CA ASP A 415 -19.27 9.72 10.54
C ASP A 415 -19.16 8.60 11.57
N SER A 416 -20.05 7.60 11.50
CA SER A 416 -19.99 6.42 12.36
C SER A 416 -18.72 5.60 12.15
N HIS A 417 -18.29 5.42 10.91
CA HIS A 417 -17.03 4.73 10.58
C HIS A 417 -15.82 5.57 11.04
N TYR A 418 -15.84 6.87 10.77
CA TYR A 418 -14.75 7.79 11.09
C TYR A 418 -14.45 7.85 12.59
N LYS A 419 -15.50 7.73 13.45
CA LYS A 419 -15.35 7.64 14.92
C LYS A 419 -14.47 6.49 15.36
N GLU A 420 -14.43 5.41 14.60
CA GLU A 420 -13.62 4.23 14.93
C GLU A 420 -12.14 4.36 14.53
N LEU A 421 -11.79 5.32 13.67
CA LEU A 421 -10.41 5.55 13.23
C LEU A 421 -9.56 6.13 14.38
N ALA A 422 -8.30 5.73 14.44
CA ALA A 422 -7.35 6.19 15.45
C ALA A 422 -7.19 7.72 15.44
N TRP A 423 -7.23 8.35 14.26
CA TRP A 423 -7.18 9.82 14.12
C TRP A 423 -8.33 10.49 14.85
N ASN A 424 -9.57 10.05 14.62
CA ASN A 424 -10.72 10.65 15.30
C ASN A 424 -10.72 10.40 16.81
N LYS A 425 -10.33 9.20 17.25
CA LYS A 425 -10.15 8.89 18.67
C LYS A 425 -9.12 9.81 19.36
N ALA A 426 -8.10 10.25 18.63
CA ALA A 426 -7.10 11.17 19.13
C ALA A 426 -7.55 12.64 19.11
N THR A 427 -8.33 13.04 18.12
CA THR A 427 -8.60 14.47 17.83
C THR A 427 -10.03 14.91 18.10
N GLY A 428 -11.03 14.02 17.96
CA GLY A 428 -12.44 14.33 18.15
C GLY A 428 -12.99 15.28 17.09
N LEU A 429 -12.68 15.05 15.80
CA LEU A 429 -13.24 15.84 14.70
C LEU A 429 -14.74 15.58 14.55
N VAL A 430 -15.14 14.32 14.68
CA VAL A 430 -16.54 13.86 14.63
C VAL A 430 -16.93 13.33 16.01
N ASP A 431 -18.00 13.92 16.60
CA ASP A 431 -18.54 13.58 17.93
C ASP A 431 -19.42 12.30 17.93
#